data_a8afe807cee09b37a90d326f937122c8
#
_entry.id   a8afe807cee09b37a90d326f937122c8
#
_cell.length_a   1.000
_cell.length_b   1.000
_cell.length_c   1.000
_cell.angle_alpha   90.00
_cell.angle_beta   90.00
_cell.angle_gamma   90.00
#
_symmetry.space_group_name_H-M   'P 1'
#
loop_
_entity.id
_entity.type
_entity.pdbx_description
1 polymer ?
#
loop_
_entity_poly.entity_id
_entity_poly.type
_entity_poly.pdbx_seq_one_letter_code
_entity_poly.pdbx_strand_id
1 'polypeptide(L)'
;VLGPDEKGLIEIKGKHVFSGYLNDKKATENALSSDGWFSSGDIGSLSKEGHIRFHGRLKDMLKVGGENVAALEIEAYFDSHEEVLISQVVGVDDDHLGEVPALFVERKPGSKISKEDLIVFSKGQISNFKIPRYIVFIDDWPMSSTKVQKFKLKNFDLGEKVFGK
;
A
#
# COMPACT_ATOMS: atom_id res chain seq x y z
N VAL A 1 10.52 -17.74 13.33
CA VAL A 1 10.93 -17.77 11.92
C VAL A 1 9.87 -18.54 11.15
N LEU A 2 9.39 -17.97 10.04
CA LEU A 2 8.38 -18.57 9.18
C LEU A 2 9.04 -19.53 8.17
N GLY A 3 8.25 -20.42 7.57
CA GLY A 3 8.69 -21.30 6.49
C GLY A 3 8.93 -20.55 5.17
N PRO A 4 9.57 -21.21 4.19
CA PRO A 4 9.76 -20.63 2.86
C PRO A 4 8.43 -20.19 2.24
N ASP A 5 8.44 -19.03 1.56
CA ASP A 5 7.31 -18.38 0.89
C ASP A 5 6.14 -17.96 1.81
N GLU A 6 6.23 -18.19 3.12
CA GLU A 6 5.25 -17.66 4.08
C GLU A 6 5.45 -16.15 4.25
N LYS A 7 4.33 -15.41 4.23
CA LYS A 7 4.32 -13.96 4.42
C LYS A 7 4.43 -13.61 5.90
N GLY A 8 5.34 -12.70 6.24
CA GLY A 8 5.52 -12.20 7.59
C GLY A 8 6.24 -10.87 7.64
N LEU A 9 6.37 -10.34 8.85
CA LEU A 9 7.10 -9.09 9.10
C LEU A 9 8.60 -9.33 8.86
N ILE A 10 9.24 -8.43 8.12
CA ILE A 10 10.68 -8.46 7.90
C ILE A 10 11.37 -7.88 9.12
N GLU A 11 12.14 -8.71 9.81
CA GLU A 11 12.99 -8.29 10.91
C GLU A 11 14.46 -8.44 10.55
N ILE A 12 15.29 -7.51 10.99
CA ILE A 12 16.70 -7.41 10.60
C ILE A 12 17.56 -7.37 11.86
N LYS A 13 18.63 -8.17 11.89
CA LYS A 13 19.62 -8.14 12.97
C LYS A 13 21.02 -8.12 12.38
N GLY A 14 21.90 -7.31 12.96
CA GLY A 14 23.31 -7.25 12.56
C GLY A 14 23.96 -5.92 12.90
N LYS A 15 25.26 -5.79 12.58
CA LYS A 15 26.07 -4.61 12.90
C LYS A 15 25.62 -3.33 12.18
N HIS A 16 24.82 -3.45 11.14
CA HIS A 16 24.26 -2.34 10.35
C HIS A 16 22.95 -1.80 10.92
N VAL A 17 22.37 -2.45 11.93
CA VAL A 17 21.18 -1.93 12.62
C VAL A 17 21.61 -0.78 13.51
N PHE A 18 20.87 0.34 13.43
CA PHE A 18 21.10 1.53 14.24
C PHE A 18 20.80 1.27 15.73
N SER A 19 21.35 2.11 16.62
CA SER A 19 21.18 1.97 18.08
C SER A 19 19.87 2.53 18.63
N GLY A 20 19.14 3.33 17.84
CA GLY A 20 17.86 3.89 18.23
C GLY A 20 17.55 5.22 17.56
N TYR A 21 16.33 5.71 17.77
CA TYR A 21 15.89 7.02 17.29
C TYR A 21 16.35 8.12 18.27
N LEU A 22 16.90 9.20 17.74
CA LEU A 22 17.40 10.31 18.54
C LEU A 22 16.28 10.96 19.35
N ASN A 23 16.44 11.02 20.67
CA ASN A 23 15.49 11.60 21.63
C ASN A 23 14.06 10.99 21.57
N ASP A 24 13.89 9.79 20.99
CA ASP A 24 12.62 9.08 20.94
C ASP A 24 12.79 7.63 21.45
N LYS A 25 12.78 7.51 22.78
CA LYS A 25 12.89 6.21 23.45
C LYS A 25 11.73 5.28 23.09
N LYS A 26 10.50 5.82 23.00
CA LYS A 26 9.31 5.03 22.70
C LYS A 26 9.34 4.47 21.27
N ALA A 27 9.73 5.27 20.29
CA ALA A 27 9.91 4.77 18.92
C ALA A 27 11.02 3.72 18.84
N THR A 28 12.11 3.90 19.62
CA THR A 28 13.20 2.93 19.69
C THR A 28 12.73 1.59 20.26
N GLU A 29 12.02 1.59 21.40
CA GLU A 29 11.47 0.39 22.04
C GLU A 29 10.44 -0.33 21.17
N ASN A 30 9.67 0.41 20.34
CA ASN A 30 8.73 -0.16 19.40
C ASN A 30 9.40 -0.80 18.18
N ALA A 31 10.57 -0.31 17.78
CA ALA A 31 11.26 -0.75 16.57
C ALA A 31 12.36 -1.78 16.83
N LEU A 32 12.98 -1.76 18.03
CA LEU A 32 14.09 -2.63 18.39
C LEU A 32 13.67 -3.54 19.54
N SER A 33 13.78 -4.84 19.34
CA SER A 33 13.60 -5.82 20.40
C SER A 33 14.80 -5.82 21.37
N SER A 34 14.60 -6.33 22.59
CA SER A 34 15.63 -6.40 23.61
C SER A 34 16.85 -7.25 23.23
N ASP A 35 16.69 -8.16 22.28
CA ASP A 35 17.73 -9.03 21.74
C ASP A 35 18.32 -8.53 20.41
N GLY A 36 17.97 -7.30 19.99
CA GLY A 36 18.61 -6.56 18.91
C GLY A 36 18.05 -6.81 17.51
N TRP A 37 16.81 -7.28 17.38
CA TRP A 37 16.08 -7.31 16.10
C TRP A 37 15.39 -5.98 15.83
N PHE A 38 15.56 -5.48 14.63
CA PHE A 38 14.86 -4.30 14.12
C PHE A 38 13.65 -4.73 13.29
N SER A 39 12.48 -4.29 13.71
CA SER A 39 11.23 -4.45 12.96
C SER A 39 11.14 -3.37 11.88
N SER A 40 11.25 -3.77 10.61
CA SER A 40 11.23 -2.81 9.49
C SER A 40 9.85 -2.20 9.24
N GLY A 41 8.78 -2.84 9.70
CA GLY A 41 7.40 -2.51 9.36
C GLY A 41 7.02 -2.96 7.94
N ASP A 42 7.87 -3.72 7.27
CA ASP A 42 7.65 -4.25 5.93
C ASP A 42 7.21 -5.71 6.00
N ILE A 43 6.29 -6.11 5.13
CA ILE A 43 5.85 -7.49 4.96
C ILE A 43 6.58 -8.10 3.78
N GLY A 44 7.12 -9.29 3.98
CA GLY A 44 7.82 -10.03 2.94
C GLY A 44 7.70 -11.53 3.10
N SER A 45 8.26 -12.26 2.17
CA SER A 45 8.49 -13.71 2.25
C SER A 45 9.90 -14.04 1.78
N LEU A 46 10.44 -15.15 2.26
CA LEU A 46 11.76 -15.64 1.89
C LEU A 46 11.60 -16.92 1.07
N SER A 47 12.14 -16.93 -0.15
CA SER A 47 12.14 -18.17 -0.95
C SER A 47 13.10 -19.22 -0.37
N LYS A 48 13.00 -20.45 -0.85
CA LYS A 48 13.92 -21.55 -0.47
C LYS A 48 15.37 -21.24 -0.81
N GLU A 49 15.59 -20.42 -1.86
CA GLU A 49 16.92 -19.99 -2.33
C GLU A 49 17.45 -18.77 -1.58
N GLY A 50 16.67 -18.22 -0.61
CA GLY A 50 17.07 -17.06 0.19
C GLY A 50 16.75 -15.70 -0.44
N HIS A 51 15.92 -15.64 -1.48
CA HIS A 51 15.47 -14.36 -2.06
C HIS A 51 14.31 -13.78 -1.25
N ILE A 52 14.41 -12.50 -0.89
CA ILE A 52 13.34 -11.77 -0.22
C ILE A 52 12.40 -11.20 -1.27
N ARG A 53 11.10 -11.49 -1.14
CA ARG A 53 10.02 -10.84 -1.88
C ARG A 53 9.31 -9.86 -0.96
N PHE A 54 9.29 -8.59 -1.35
CA PHE A 54 8.56 -7.53 -0.66
C PHE A 54 7.08 -7.57 -1.05
N HIS A 55 6.16 -7.51 -0.07
CA HIS A 55 4.71 -7.55 -0.26
C HIS A 55 4.00 -6.24 0.13
N GLY A 56 4.72 -5.29 0.71
CA GLY A 56 4.17 -4.00 1.13
C GLY A 56 4.51 -3.65 2.57
N ARG A 57 3.97 -2.55 3.05
CA ARG A 57 4.13 -2.11 4.44
C ARG A 57 2.96 -2.55 5.31
N LEU A 58 3.26 -2.95 6.54
CA LEU A 58 2.23 -3.36 7.51
C LEU A 58 1.15 -2.27 7.70
N LYS A 59 1.57 -1.01 7.78
CA LYS A 59 0.68 0.15 7.97
C LYS A 59 -0.14 0.53 6.72
N ASP A 60 0.25 0.03 5.54
CA ASP A 60 -0.41 0.28 4.27
C ASP A 60 -1.28 -0.93 3.85
N MET A 61 -1.44 -1.90 4.75
CA MET A 61 -2.41 -2.98 4.58
C MET A 61 -3.81 -2.47 4.90
N LEU A 62 -4.73 -2.68 3.97
CA LEU A 62 -6.15 -2.39 4.15
C LEU A 62 -6.86 -3.61 4.75
N LYS A 63 -7.91 -3.38 5.53
CA LYS A 63 -8.82 -4.43 6.01
C LYS A 63 -10.18 -4.29 5.34
N VAL A 64 -10.36 -4.96 4.21
CA VAL A 64 -11.57 -4.87 3.39
C VAL A 64 -12.46 -6.07 3.64
N GLY A 65 -13.56 -5.91 4.36
CA GLY A 65 -14.49 -7.01 4.64
C GLY A 65 -13.85 -8.20 5.36
N GLY A 66 -12.86 -7.94 6.22
CA GLY A 66 -12.10 -8.96 6.93
C GLY A 66 -10.85 -9.47 6.20
N GLU A 67 -10.69 -9.14 4.91
CA GLU A 67 -9.53 -9.52 4.13
C GLU A 67 -8.38 -8.52 4.28
N ASN A 68 -7.15 -9.02 4.39
CA ASN A 68 -5.95 -8.18 4.39
C ASN A 68 -5.49 -7.93 2.94
N VAL A 69 -5.54 -6.68 2.52
CA VAL A 69 -5.21 -6.26 1.15
C VAL A 69 -4.00 -5.34 1.16
N ALA A 70 -2.96 -5.71 0.43
CA ALA A 70 -1.80 -4.85 0.27
C ALA A 70 -2.11 -3.72 -0.73
N ALA A 71 -1.98 -2.46 -0.32
CA ALA A 71 -2.11 -1.32 -1.22
C ALA A 71 -1.19 -1.46 -2.45
N LEU A 72 0.04 -1.91 -2.23
CA LEU A 72 1.04 -2.13 -3.29
C LEU A 72 0.56 -3.11 -4.38
N GLU A 73 -0.22 -4.13 -4.03
CA GLU A 73 -0.74 -5.09 -5.01
C GLU A 73 -1.73 -4.43 -5.97
N ILE A 74 -2.60 -3.56 -5.43
CA ILE A 74 -3.55 -2.79 -6.24
C ILE A 74 -2.80 -1.76 -7.08
N GLU A 75 -1.84 -1.03 -6.49
CA GLU A 75 -1.01 -0.06 -7.20
C GLU A 75 -0.28 -0.70 -8.38
N ALA A 76 0.43 -1.81 -8.15
CA ALA A 76 1.16 -2.51 -9.20
C ALA A 76 0.24 -2.98 -10.35
N TYR A 77 -1.01 -3.35 -10.04
CA TYR A 77 -1.99 -3.71 -11.03
C TYR A 77 -2.37 -2.51 -11.90
N PHE A 78 -2.75 -1.38 -11.31
CA PHE A 78 -3.15 -0.18 -12.06
C PHE A 78 -1.97 0.50 -12.77
N ASP A 79 -0.77 0.47 -12.20
CA ASP A 79 0.46 0.97 -12.84
C ASP A 79 0.82 0.18 -14.10
N SER A 80 0.30 -1.06 -14.28
CA SER A 80 0.47 -1.84 -15.51
C SER A 80 -0.39 -1.33 -16.68
N HIS A 81 -1.36 -0.45 -16.42
CA HIS A 81 -2.19 0.12 -17.48
C HIS A 81 -1.41 1.14 -18.31
N GLU A 82 -1.53 1.06 -19.64
CA GLU A 82 -0.74 1.88 -20.57
C GLU A 82 -0.94 3.39 -20.43
N GLU A 83 -2.10 3.84 -19.95
CA GLU A 83 -2.44 5.26 -19.77
C GLU A 83 -2.21 5.79 -18.35
N VAL A 84 -1.80 4.93 -17.41
CA VAL A 84 -1.46 5.32 -16.03
C VAL A 84 0.04 5.60 -15.93
N LEU A 85 0.41 6.73 -15.33
CA LEU A 85 1.79 7.09 -15.06
C LEU A 85 2.23 6.52 -13.72
N ILE A 86 1.46 6.77 -12.67
CA ILE A 86 1.67 6.26 -11.32
C ILE A 86 0.33 6.21 -10.58
N SER A 87 0.17 5.25 -9.71
CA SER A 87 -0.98 5.18 -8.82
C SER A 87 -0.58 5.02 -7.35
N GLN A 88 -1.46 5.45 -6.46
CA GLN A 88 -1.34 5.24 -5.02
C GLN A 88 -2.68 4.83 -4.45
N VAL A 89 -2.67 3.90 -3.51
CA VAL A 89 -3.86 3.40 -2.83
C VAL A 89 -3.80 3.67 -1.34
N VAL A 90 -4.91 4.15 -0.81
CA VAL A 90 -5.12 4.27 0.64
C VAL A 90 -6.43 3.61 1.03
N GLY A 91 -6.48 3.07 2.24
CA GLY A 91 -7.72 2.63 2.85
C GLY A 91 -8.52 3.82 3.33
N VAL A 92 -9.81 3.86 3.03
CA VAL A 92 -10.77 4.83 3.56
C VAL A 92 -11.90 4.09 4.24
N ASP A 93 -12.48 4.70 5.25
CA ASP A 93 -13.53 4.07 6.06
C ASP A 93 -14.78 3.77 5.23
N ASP A 94 -15.39 2.62 5.48
CA ASP A 94 -16.63 2.17 4.87
C ASP A 94 -17.52 1.49 5.92
N ASP A 95 -18.80 1.86 5.97
CA ASP A 95 -19.74 1.41 6.99
C ASP A 95 -20.01 -0.11 6.95
N HIS A 96 -19.81 -0.77 5.80
CA HIS A 96 -20.09 -2.20 5.62
C HIS A 96 -18.83 -3.07 5.63
N LEU A 97 -17.73 -2.58 5.05
CA LEU A 97 -16.53 -3.36 4.85
C LEU A 97 -15.38 -2.97 5.80
N GLY A 98 -15.60 -1.98 6.69
CA GLY A 98 -14.59 -1.42 7.56
C GLY A 98 -13.69 -0.45 6.81
N GLU A 99 -12.91 -0.94 5.85
CA GLU A 99 -12.15 -0.11 4.90
C GLU A 99 -12.43 -0.53 3.46
N VAL A 100 -12.24 0.41 2.54
CA VAL A 100 -12.26 0.16 1.09
C VAL A 100 -11.10 0.87 0.40
N PRO A 101 -10.59 0.35 -0.74
CA PRO A 101 -9.54 1.02 -1.47
C PRO A 101 -10.04 2.31 -2.14
N ALA A 102 -9.29 3.39 -1.93
CA ALA A 102 -9.36 4.62 -2.72
C ALA A 102 -8.09 4.72 -3.56
N LEU A 103 -8.25 4.76 -4.88
CA LEU A 103 -7.18 4.81 -5.87
C LEU A 103 -6.97 6.24 -6.35
N PHE A 104 -5.76 6.73 -6.21
CA PHE A 104 -5.29 8.00 -6.77
C PHE A 104 -4.43 7.71 -7.98
N VAL A 105 -4.69 8.38 -9.09
CA VAL A 105 -4.05 8.10 -10.38
C VAL A 105 -3.53 9.39 -11.00
N GLU A 106 -2.26 9.41 -11.32
CA GLU A 106 -1.69 10.36 -12.28
C GLU A 106 -1.72 9.71 -13.66
N ARG A 107 -2.35 10.40 -14.60
CA ARG A 107 -2.45 9.94 -15.99
C ARG A 107 -1.19 10.31 -16.77
N LYS A 108 -0.82 9.48 -17.75
CA LYS A 108 0.21 9.87 -18.71
C LYS A 108 -0.22 11.11 -19.51
N PRO A 109 0.72 11.94 -19.96
CA PRO A 109 0.41 13.10 -20.79
C PRO A 109 -0.44 12.73 -22.01
N GLY A 110 -1.57 13.42 -22.19
CA GLY A 110 -2.49 13.18 -23.28
C GLY A 110 -3.51 12.05 -23.05
N SER A 111 -3.42 11.30 -21.95
CA SER A 111 -4.40 10.27 -21.59
C SER A 111 -5.78 10.88 -21.35
N LYS A 112 -6.80 10.18 -21.80
CA LYS A 112 -8.23 10.50 -21.61
C LYS A 112 -8.96 9.40 -20.83
N ILE A 113 -8.21 8.49 -20.21
CA ILE A 113 -8.79 7.38 -19.45
C ILE A 113 -9.79 7.91 -18.42
N SER A 114 -10.96 7.28 -18.38
CA SER A 114 -12.01 7.58 -17.40
C SER A 114 -11.90 6.69 -16.16
N LYS A 115 -12.64 7.03 -15.11
CA LYS A 115 -12.76 6.19 -13.92
C LYS A 115 -13.42 4.85 -14.25
N GLU A 116 -14.40 4.89 -15.14
CA GLU A 116 -15.14 3.74 -15.63
C GLU A 116 -14.24 2.76 -16.38
N ASP A 117 -13.31 3.25 -17.21
CA ASP A 117 -12.33 2.42 -17.92
C ASP A 117 -11.43 1.67 -16.95
N LEU A 118 -10.95 2.35 -15.89
CA LEU A 118 -10.15 1.72 -14.83
C LEU A 118 -10.93 0.64 -14.07
N ILE A 119 -12.23 0.86 -13.82
CA ILE A 119 -13.07 -0.17 -13.19
C ILE A 119 -13.26 -1.35 -14.15
N VAL A 120 -13.53 -1.10 -15.43
CA VAL A 120 -13.65 -2.17 -16.45
C VAL A 120 -12.34 -2.96 -16.55
N PHE A 121 -11.20 -2.28 -16.55
CA PHE A 121 -9.87 -2.90 -16.55
C PHE A 121 -9.68 -3.88 -15.37
N SER A 122 -10.24 -3.57 -14.20
CA SER A 122 -10.04 -4.36 -12.98
C SER A 122 -11.06 -5.50 -12.81
N LYS A 123 -12.26 -5.38 -13.39
CA LYS A 123 -13.34 -6.39 -13.24
C LYS A 123 -12.93 -7.75 -13.81
N GLY A 124 -13.05 -8.79 -12.96
CA GLY A 124 -12.70 -10.16 -13.34
C GLY A 124 -11.19 -10.44 -13.41
N GLN A 125 -10.35 -9.41 -13.23
CA GLN A 125 -8.89 -9.55 -13.24
C GLN A 125 -8.31 -9.59 -11.81
N ILE A 126 -8.92 -8.82 -10.91
CA ILE A 126 -8.57 -8.84 -9.48
C ILE A 126 -9.82 -9.14 -8.65
N SER A 127 -9.63 -9.57 -7.40
CA SER A 127 -10.73 -9.87 -6.49
C SER A 127 -11.59 -8.63 -6.23
N ASN A 128 -12.92 -8.79 -6.13
CA ASN A 128 -13.87 -7.68 -5.98
C ASN A 128 -13.57 -6.76 -4.79
N PHE A 129 -13.03 -7.30 -3.69
CA PHE A 129 -12.66 -6.52 -2.52
C PHE A 129 -11.38 -5.68 -2.73
N LYS A 130 -10.61 -5.94 -3.79
CA LYS A 130 -9.45 -5.14 -4.22
C LYS A 130 -9.81 -4.04 -5.23
N ILE A 131 -10.99 -4.11 -5.86
CA ILE A 131 -11.43 -3.09 -6.81
C ILE A 131 -11.70 -1.78 -6.05
N PRO A 132 -11.09 -0.65 -6.45
CA PRO A 132 -11.27 0.62 -5.77
C PRO A 132 -12.73 1.07 -5.76
N ARG A 133 -13.19 1.57 -4.60
CA ARG A 133 -14.51 2.19 -4.48
C ARG A 133 -14.50 3.64 -4.92
N TYR A 134 -13.35 4.29 -4.79
CA TYR A 134 -13.12 5.66 -5.17
C TYR A 134 -11.92 5.74 -6.09
N ILE A 135 -12.01 6.57 -7.13
CA ILE A 135 -10.91 6.89 -8.02
C ILE A 135 -10.80 8.40 -8.12
N VAL A 136 -9.61 8.93 -7.86
CA VAL A 136 -9.30 10.35 -7.92
C VAL A 136 -8.15 10.56 -8.90
N PHE A 137 -8.35 11.38 -9.92
CA PHE A 137 -7.24 11.81 -10.75
C PHE A 137 -6.49 12.95 -10.06
N ILE A 138 -5.17 12.87 -10.05
CA ILE A 138 -4.28 13.81 -9.37
C ILE A 138 -3.12 14.17 -10.28
N ASP A 139 -2.79 15.45 -10.32
CA ASP A 139 -1.68 15.98 -11.12
C ASP A 139 -0.54 16.52 -10.22
N ASP A 140 -0.81 16.74 -8.93
CA ASP A 140 0.16 17.23 -7.94
C ASP A 140 0.11 16.40 -6.67
N TRP A 141 1.14 15.59 -6.48
CA TRP A 141 1.23 14.68 -5.35
C TRP A 141 1.69 15.39 -4.07
N PRO A 142 1.10 15.08 -2.91
CA PRO A 142 1.61 15.59 -1.63
C PRO A 142 2.95 14.92 -1.31
N MET A 143 4.04 15.52 -1.77
CA MET A 143 5.39 14.96 -1.62
C MET A 143 6.03 15.36 -0.27
N SER A 144 6.85 14.46 0.27
CA SER A 144 8.04 14.83 1.03
C SER A 144 9.17 15.13 0.03
N SER A 145 10.43 15.20 0.47
CA SER A 145 11.55 15.44 -0.46
C SER A 145 11.57 14.46 -1.64
N THR A 146 11.23 13.18 -1.43
CA THR A 146 11.36 12.14 -2.45
C THR A 146 10.21 11.12 -2.48
N LYS A 147 9.23 11.22 -1.58
CA LYS A 147 8.18 10.19 -1.44
C LYS A 147 6.80 10.82 -1.31
N VAL A 148 5.80 10.19 -1.93
CA VAL A 148 4.40 10.52 -1.72
C VAL A 148 4.01 10.31 -0.26
N GLN A 149 3.40 11.33 0.34
CA GLN A 149 2.87 11.29 1.70
C GLN A 149 1.45 10.73 1.68
N LYS A 150 1.31 9.40 1.57
CA LYS A 150 0.02 8.70 1.46
C LYS A 150 -1.02 9.13 2.51
N PHE A 151 -0.57 9.42 3.75
CA PHE A 151 -1.48 9.85 4.81
C PHE A 151 -2.24 11.13 4.49
N LYS A 152 -1.68 12.00 3.63
CA LYS A 152 -2.35 13.22 3.17
C LYS A 152 -3.44 12.94 2.15
N LEU A 153 -3.33 11.83 1.39
CA LEU A 153 -4.34 11.45 0.39
C LEU A 153 -5.70 11.15 1.04
N LYS A 154 -5.71 10.68 2.28
CA LYS A 154 -6.95 10.44 3.04
C LYS A 154 -7.78 11.71 3.29
N ASN A 155 -7.19 12.90 3.16
CA ASN A 155 -7.85 14.20 3.35
C ASN A 155 -8.39 14.80 2.04
N PHE A 156 -8.18 14.13 0.91
CA PHE A 156 -8.70 14.60 -0.38
C PHE A 156 -10.21 14.33 -0.47
N ASP A 157 -10.90 15.16 -1.24
CA ASP A 157 -12.26 14.87 -1.65
C ASP A 157 -12.25 13.66 -2.61
N LEU A 158 -12.87 12.58 -2.19
CA LEU A 158 -12.91 11.34 -2.95
C LEU A 158 -13.99 11.36 -4.06
N GLY A 159 -14.94 12.32 -3.96
CA GLY A 159 -16.12 12.34 -4.83
C GLY A 159 -17.05 11.16 -4.59
N GLU A 160 -17.77 10.77 -5.63
CA GLU A 160 -18.72 9.65 -5.56
C GLU A 160 -18.04 8.29 -5.69
N LYS A 161 -18.66 7.25 -5.09
CA LYS A 161 -18.23 5.85 -5.28
C LYS A 161 -18.42 5.46 -6.75
N VAL A 162 -17.38 4.88 -7.35
CA VAL A 162 -17.37 4.41 -8.74
C VAL A 162 -17.63 2.90 -8.87
N PHE A 163 -17.55 2.16 -7.75
CA PHE A 163 -17.77 0.72 -7.72
C PHE A 163 -18.39 0.29 -6.37
N GLY A 164 -19.37 -0.63 -6.44
CA GLY A 164 -20.11 -1.13 -5.28
C GLY A 164 -21.20 -0.16 -4.80
N LYS A 165 -21.98 -0.64 -3.83
CA LYS A 165 -23.02 0.16 -3.15
C LYS A 165 -22.46 0.81 -1.90
#